data_bb22cb6154f47636e035d29b0dd5f837
#
_entry.id   bb22cb6154f47636e035d29b0dd5f837
#
_cell.length_a   1.000
_cell.length_b   1.000
_cell.length_c   1.000
_cell.angle_alpha   90.00
_cell.angle_beta   90.00
_cell.angle_gamma   90.00
#
_symmetry.space_group_name_H-M   'P 1'
#
loop_
_entity.id
_entity.type
_entity.pdbx_description
1 polymer ?
#
loop_
_entity_poly.entity_id
_entity_poly.type
_entity_poly.pdbx_seq_one_letter_code
_entity_poly.pdbx_strand_id
1 'polypeptide(L)'
;MNGRAAIVTGAAGGIGRATATDLAALGTRGLFADLNVEHGERIAADFPTGAFHRADTAKQADCDALVARAVRDFGGVDILVNNAGLQHVAPVEEFPVETWERLVRIMLFGPFYLTRAALPHMYAKGWGRIVNIASVHGLVASPYKSAYVAAKHGLVGFTKAVALEAAEKGVTVNAVCPSYVRTPLVEKQIADQAKVHGISEDAVVRDIMLAPAALKRLLEPSEVAAYVRFLCSDEASGITGATQVIDAGWTAR
;
A
#
# COMPACT_ATOMS: atom_id res chain seq x y z
N MET A 1 12.60 -15.62 3.68
CA MET A 1 11.52 -15.38 2.68
C MET A 1 11.76 -16.08 1.33
N ASN A 2 12.91 -16.75 1.18
CA ASN A 2 13.28 -17.44 -0.07
C ASN A 2 12.18 -18.43 -0.54
N GLY A 3 11.82 -18.36 -1.82
CA GLY A 3 10.78 -19.20 -2.44
C GLY A 3 9.32 -18.82 -2.12
N ARG A 4 9.03 -17.88 -1.24
CA ARG A 4 7.68 -17.38 -0.96
C ARG A 4 7.09 -16.65 -2.16
N ALA A 5 5.80 -16.82 -2.41
CA ALA A 5 5.07 -16.13 -3.47
C ALA A 5 4.50 -14.80 -2.94
N ALA A 6 4.88 -13.68 -3.54
CA ALA A 6 4.45 -12.34 -3.12
C ALA A 6 3.66 -11.62 -4.22
N ILE A 7 2.55 -10.99 -3.87
CA ILE A 7 1.84 -10.03 -4.70
C ILE A 7 2.06 -8.62 -4.12
N VAL A 8 2.50 -7.68 -4.96
CA VAL A 8 2.62 -6.26 -4.61
C VAL A 8 1.82 -5.43 -5.62
N THR A 9 0.85 -4.65 -5.15
CA THR A 9 0.05 -3.75 -5.99
C THR A 9 0.57 -2.33 -5.99
N GLY A 10 0.38 -1.59 -7.09
CA GLY A 10 0.99 -0.26 -7.25
C GLY A 10 2.51 -0.35 -7.33
N ALA A 11 3.02 -1.42 -7.92
CA ALA A 11 4.44 -1.75 -7.91
C ALA A 11 5.28 -0.96 -8.91
N ALA A 12 4.66 -0.21 -9.83
CA ALA A 12 5.38 0.56 -10.85
C ALA A 12 6.14 1.78 -10.30
N GLY A 13 5.94 2.17 -9.03
CA GLY A 13 6.62 3.31 -8.44
C GLY A 13 6.56 3.39 -6.92
N GLY A 14 7.25 4.37 -6.37
CA GLY A 14 7.18 4.74 -4.95
C GLY A 14 7.39 3.58 -3.97
N ILE A 15 6.53 3.51 -2.95
CA ILE A 15 6.58 2.48 -1.91
C ILE A 15 6.42 1.07 -2.49
N GLY A 16 5.51 0.89 -3.46
CA GLY A 16 5.28 -0.41 -4.09
C GLY A 16 6.52 -0.95 -4.79
N ARG A 17 7.21 -0.09 -5.57
CA ARG A 17 8.48 -0.45 -6.21
C ARG A 17 9.55 -0.82 -5.19
N ALA A 18 9.75 0.03 -4.17
CA ALA A 18 10.76 -0.22 -3.15
C ALA A 18 10.48 -1.55 -2.40
N THR A 19 9.21 -1.81 -2.07
CA THR A 19 8.78 -3.07 -1.44
C THR A 19 9.02 -4.28 -2.34
N ALA A 20 8.66 -4.18 -3.63
CA ALA A 20 8.91 -5.24 -4.61
C ALA A 20 10.40 -5.57 -4.70
N THR A 21 11.25 -4.52 -4.77
CA THR A 21 12.71 -4.65 -4.77
C THR A 21 13.23 -5.36 -3.52
N ASP A 22 12.81 -4.93 -2.34
CA ASP A 22 13.26 -5.50 -1.06
C ASP A 22 12.86 -6.98 -0.91
N LEU A 23 11.63 -7.32 -1.27
CA LEU A 23 11.15 -8.70 -1.20
C LEU A 23 11.87 -9.59 -2.21
N ALA A 24 12.07 -9.14 -3.45
CA ALA A 24 12.77 -9.89 -4.48
C ALA A 24 14.24 -10.15 -4.10
N ALA A 25 14.92 -9.18 -3.49
CA ALA A 25 16.29 -9.34 -2.99
C ALA A 25 16.42 -10.46 -1.93
N LEU A 26 15.32 -10.83 -1.28
CA LEU A 26 15.25 -11.95 -0.33
C LEU A 26 14.84 -13.28 -0.98
N GLY A 27 14.78 -13.34 -2.31
CA GLY A 27 14.46 -14.55 -3.07
C GLY A 27 12.97 -14.88 -3.11
N THR A 28 12.07 -13.92 -2.89
CA THR A 28 10.64 -14.15 -3.12
C THR A 28 10.35 -14.22 -4.62
N ARG A 29 9.34 -15.00 -4.99
CA ARG A 29 8.77 -15.01 -6.33
C ARG A 29 7.70 -13.94 -6.38
N GLY A 30 8.00 -12.81 -7.06
CA GLY A 30 7.17 -11.61 -7.04
C GLY A 30 6.23 -11.51 -8.23
N LEU A 31 4.92 -11.34 -7.99
CA LEU A 31 3.96 -10.89 -8.98
C LEU A 31 3.65 -9.41 -8.74
N PHE A 32 4.18 -8.54 -9.59
CA PHE A 32 4.05 -7.10 -9.48
C PHE A 32 2.85 -6.63 -10.29
N ALA A 33 1.95 -5.88 -9.68
CA ALA A 33 0.71 -5.43 -10.32
C ALA A 33 0.62 -3.91 -10.35
N ASP A 34 0.29 -3.37 -11.52
CA ASP A 34 0.07 -1.94 -11.74
C ASP A 34 -0.80 -1.72 -13.00
N LEU A 35 -1.26 -0.51 -13.21
CA LEU A 35 -1.86 -0.06 -14.47
C LEU A 35 -0.79 0.35 -15.49
N ASN A 36 0.37 0.82 -15.03
CA ASN A 36 1.48 1.23 -15.87
C ASN A 36 2.31 0.02 -16.31
N VAL A 37 2.02 -0.47 -17.52
CA VAL A 37 2.64 -1.66 -18.09
C VAL A 37 4.15 -1.48 -18.28
N GLU A 38 4.56 -0.35 -18.88
CA GLU A 38 5.96 -0.09 -19.20
C GLU A 38 6.87 -0.10 -17.96
N HIS A 39 6.47 0.62 -16.91
CA HIS A 39 7.22 0.63 -15.66
C HIS A 39 7.13 -0.71 -14.91
N GLY A 40 5.98 -1.37 -14.97
CA GLY A 40 5.78 -2.67 -14.32
C GLY A 40 6.63 -3.79 -14.93
N GLU A 41 6.72 -3.84 -16.26
CA GLU A 41 7.56 -4.80 -16.96
C GLU A 41 9.07 -4.56 -16.72
N ARG A 42 9.50 -3.30 -16.67
CA ARG A 42 10.89 -2.96 -16.31
C ARG A 42 11.25 -3.50 -14.93
N ILE A 43 10.36 -3.28 -13.93
CA ILE A 43 10.61 -3.77 -12.57
C ILE A 43 10.67 -5.28 -12.55
N ALA A 44 9.74 -5.96 -13.23
CA ALA A 44 9.75 -7.41 -13.28
C ALA A 44 11.03 -7.96 -13.93
N ALA A 45 11.56 -7.29 -14.94
CA ALA A 45 12.78 -7.68 -15.61
C ALA A 45 14.06 -7.54 -14.75
N ASP A 46 14.03 -6.65 -13.75
CA ASP A 46 15.15 -6.46 -12.80
C ASP A 46 15.30 -7.67 -11.84
N PHE A 47 14.30 -8.58 -11.78
CA PHE A 47 14.27 -9.69 -10.83
C PHE A 47 14.10 -11.04 -11.55
N PRO A 48 15.03 -12.01 -11.32
CA PRO A 48 14.96 -13.33 -11.97
C PRO A 48 13.68 -14.13 -11.70
N THR A 49 13.02 -13.84 -10.57
CA THR A 49 11.78 -14.50 -10.14
C THR A 49 10.57 -13.56 -10.13
N GLY A 50 10.71 -12.40 -10.80
CA GLY A 50 9.66 -11.38 -10.93
C GLY A 50 8.81 -11.58 -12.18
N ALA A 51 7.52 -11.31 -12.06
CA ALA A 51 6.60 -11.22 -13.19
C ALA A 51 5.70 -9.99 -13.01
N PHE A 52 5.26 -9.42 -14.12
CA PHE A 52 4.31 -8.30 -14.12
C PHE A 52 2.93 -8.76 -14.54
N HIS A 53 1.90 -8.17 -13.94
CA HIS A 53 0.50 -8.34 -14.32
C HIS A 53 -0.22 -6.99 -14.30
N ARG A 54 -0.77 -6.59 -15.44
CA ARG A 54 -1.62 -5.40 -15.49
C ARG A 54 -2.93 -5.67 -14.75
N ALA A 55 -3.21 -4.92 -13.68
CA ALA A 55 -4.45 -5.05 -12.92
C ALA A 55 -4.96 -3.70 -12.43
N ASP A 56 -6.26 -3.44 -12.61
CA ASP A 56 -6.98 -2.33 -11.97
C ASP A 56 -7.60 -2.85 -10.66
N THR A 57 -7.01 -2.49 -9.53
CA THR A 57 -7.50 -2.93 -8.21
C THR A 57 -8.89 -2.41 -7.86
N ALA A 58 -9.42 -1.42 -8.60
CA ALA A 58 -10.82 -1.01 -8.51
C ALA A 58 -11.81 -2.07 -9.03
N LYS A 59 -11.32 -3.08 -9.77
CA LYS A 59 -12.13 -4.12 -10.41
C LYS A 59 -11.89 -5.48 -9.76
N GLN A 60 -12.96 -6.09 -9.23
CA GLN A 60 -12.86 -7.42 -8.62
C GLN A 60 -12.28 -8.46 -9.58
N ALA A 61 -12.74 -8.48 -10.84
CA ALA A 61 -12.27 -9.46 -11.81
C ALA A 61 -10.75 -9.40 -12.06
N ASP A 62 -10.17 -8.19 -12.09
CA ASP A 62 -8.71 -8.01 -12.24
C ASP A 62 -7.97 -8.53 -10.98
N CYS A 63 -8.53 -8.28 -9.79
CA CYS A 63 -7.98 -8.78 -8.53
C CYS A 63 -8.02 -10.31 -8.44
N ASP A 64 -9.14 -10.92 -8.81
CA ASP A 64 -9.30 -12.38 -8.85
C ASP A 64 -8.33 -12.99 -9.86
N ALA A 65 -8.18 -12.40 -11.06
CA ALA A 65 -7.24 -12.83 -12.08
C ALA A 65 -5.77 -12.73 -11.64
N LEU A 66 -5.42 -11.68 -10.91
CA LEU A 66 -4.08 -11.48 -10.35
C LEU A 66 -3.72 -12.59 -9.36
N VAL A 67 -4.62 -12.91 -8.43
CA VAL A 67 -4.41 -14.00 -7.46
C VAL A 67 -4.38 -15.36 -8.17
N ALA A 68 -5.29 -15.62 -9.11
CA ALA A 68 -5.30 -16.85 -9.89
C ALA A 68 -3.98 -17.04 -10.67
N ARG A 69 -3.40 -15.96 -11.18
CA ARG A 69 -2.09 -16.01 -11.84
C ARG A 69 -0.98 -16.40 -10.86
N ALA A 70 -0.93 -15.81 -9.67
CA ALA A 70 0.07 -16.17 -8.65
C ALA A 70 -0.07 -17.65 -8.24
N VAL A 71 -1.29 -18.13 -8.11
CA VAL A 71 -1.56 -19.55 -7.80
C VAL A 71 -1.05 -20.48 -8.91
N ARG A 72 -1.32 -20.14 -10.17
CA ARG A 72 -0.87 -20.93 -11.33
C ARG A 72 0.65 -20.92 -11.48
N ASP A 73 1.27 -19.75 -11.37
CA ASP A 73 2.70 -19.57 -11.70
C ASP A 73 3.59 -19.92 -10.51
N PHE A 74 3.11 -19.72 -9.27
CA PHE A 74 3.88 -19.89 -8.03
C PHE A 74 3.33 -20.91 -7.04
N GLY A 75 2.17 -21.51 -7.32
CA GLY A 75 1.52 -22.50 -6.45
C GLY A 75 0.79 -21.89 -5.24
N GLY A 76 0.54 -20.59 -5.24
CA GLY A 76 -0.22 -19.90 -4.19
C GLY A 76 0.21 -18.46 -3.97
N VAL A 77 -0.31 -17.86 -2.89
CA VAL A 77 0.08 -16.54 -2.40
C VAL A 77 0.51 -16.70 -0.95
N ASP A 78 1.72 -16.28 -0.61
CA ASP A 78 2.24 -16.29 0.75
C ASP A 78 2.23 -14.86 1.36
N ILE A 79 2.56 -13.86 0.53
CA ILE A 79 2.65 -12.45 0.93
C ILE A 79 1.74 -11.62 0.01
N LEU A 80 0.91 -10.77 0.61
CA LEU A 80 0.09 -9.80 -0.12
C LEU A 80 0.36 -8.39 0.42
N VAL A 81 0.86 -7.51 -0.44
CA VAL A 81 1.05 -6.08 -0.12
C VAL A 81 0.05 -5.25 -0.92
N ASN A 82 -0.98 -4.76 -0.23
CA ASN A 82 -1.97 -3.84 -0.77
C ASN A 82 -1.44 -2.42 -0.69
N ASN A 83 -0.79 -1.95 -1.76
CA ASN A 83 -0.16 -0.63 -1.81
C ASN A 83 -0.79 0.29 -2.86
N ALA A 84 -1.50 -0.20 -3.85
CA ALA A 84 -2.12 0.64 -4.88
C ALA A 84 -2.95 1.76 -4.27
N GLY A 85 -2.76 2.99 -4.75
CA GLY A 85 -3.47 4.15 -4.25
C GLY A 85 -3.34 5.35 -5.16
N LEU A 86 -4.32 6.24 -5.03
CA LEU A 86 -4.39 7.53 -5.72
C LEU A 86 -4.72 8.63 -4.72
N GLN A 87 -4.54 9.88 -5.15
CA GLN A 87 -4.95 11.05 -4.38
C GLN A 87 -5.65 12.05 -5.29
N HIS A 88 -6.66 12.69 -4.72
CA HIS A 88 -7.32 13.87 -5.26
C HIS A 88 -7.66 14.81 -4.10
N VAL A 89 -7.52 16.10 -4.31
CA VAL A 89 -7.72 17.13 -3.28
C VAL A 89 -8.81 18.08 -3.79
N ALA A 90 -9.92 18.16 -3.06
CA ALA A 90 -11.01 19.09 -3.33
C ALA A 90 -11.85 19.32 -2.06
N PRO A 91 -12.53 20.48 -1.91
CA PRO A 91 -13.60 20.65 -0.93
C PRO A 91 -14.65 19.56 -1.11
N VAL A 92 -15.32 19.14 -0.02
CA VAL A 92 -16.25 18.00 -0.09
C VAL A 92 -17.44 18.28 -1.01
N GLU A 93 -17.91 19.52 -1.04
CA GLU A 93 -19.03 19.99 -1.89
C GLU A 93 -18.67 20.05 -3.38
N GLU A 94 -17.38 20.15 -3.71
CA GLU A 94 -16.87 20.22 -5.08
C GLU A 94 -16.19 18.91 -5.52
N PHE A 95 -16.13 17.90 -4.62
CA PHE A 95 -15.42 16.68 -4.91
C PHE A 95 -16.16 15.86 -5.98
N PRO A 96 -15.54 15.55 -7.14
CA PRO A 96 -16.23 14.79 -8.19
C PRO A 96 -16.59 13.38 -7.67
N VAL A 97 -17.89 13.05 -7.72
CA VAL A 97 -18.42 11.79 -7.17
C VAL A 97 -17.70 10.56 -7.73
N GLU A 98 -17.51 10.51 -9.05
CA GLU A 98 -16.81 9.40 -9.72
C GLU A 98 -15.38 9.24 -9.25
N THR A 99 -14.67 10.37 -9.01
CA THR A 99 -13.30 10.35 -8.47
C THR A 99 -13.29 9.87 -7.03
N TRP A 100 -14.27 10.34 -6.22
CA TRP A 100 -14.41 9.90 -4.83
C TRP A 100 -14.63 8.39 -4.73
N GLU A 101 -15.58 7.85 -5.50
CA GLU A 101 -15.86 6.42 -5.56
C GLU A 101 -14.65 5.61 -6.05
N ARG A 102 -13.95 6.12 -7.08
CA ARG A 102 -12.77 5.45 -7.61
C ARG A 102 -11.66 5.34 -6.57
N LEU A 103 -11.41 6.39 -5.79
CA LEU A 103 -10.42 6.34 -4.70
C LEU A 103 -10.77 5.27 -3.68
N VAL A 104 -12.03 5.20 -3.25
CA VAL A 104 -12.49 4.19 -2.29
C VAL A 104 -12.39 2.78 -2.89
N ARG A 105 -12.78 2.61 -4.16
CA ARG A 105 -12.65 1.31 -4.85
C ARG A 105 -11.21 0.82 -4.89
N ILE A 106 -10.26 1.66 -5.23
CA ILE A 106 -8.83 1.29 -5.28
C ILE A 106 -8.28 0.99 -3.89
N MET A 107 -8.54 1.86 -2.90
CA MET A 107 -7.83 1.84 -1.62
C MET A 107 -8.55 1.08 -0.50
N LEU A 108 -9.81 0.66 -0.71
CA LEU A 108 -10.55 -0.13 0.28
C LEU A 108 -11.12 -1.41 -0.35
N PHE A 109 -11.85 -1.31 -1.45
CA PHE A 109 -12.44 -2.50 -2.09
C PHE A 109 -11.37 -3.38 -2.74
N GLY A 110 -10.34 -2.80 -3.38
CA GLY A 110 -9.22 -3.55 -3.94
C GLY A 110 -8.50 -4.43 -2.91
N PRO A 111 -8.05 -3.88 -1.76
CA PRO A 111 -7.56 -4.68 -0.64
C PRO A 111 -8.51 -5.77 -0.17
N PHE A 112 -9.82 -5.51 -0.10
CA PHE A 112 -10.82 -6.53 0.22
C PHE A 112 -10.86 -7.65 -0.82
N TYR A 113 -10.94 -7.31 -2.12
CA TYR A 113 -10.99 -8.33 -3.19
C TYR A 113 -9.75 -9.21 -3.20
N LEU A 114 -8.57 -8.61 -3.11
CA LEU A 114 -7.29 -9.34 -3.10
C LEU A 114 -7.13 -10.21 -1.85
N THR A 115 -7.45 -9.68 -0.69
CA THR A 115 -7.40 -10.42 0.58
C THR A 115 -8.35 -11.60 0.56
N ARG A 116 -9.61 -11.39 0.14
CA ARG A 116 -10.61 -12.46 0.00
C ARG A 116 -10.13 -13.57 -0.93
N ALA A 117 -9.51 -13.24 -2.04
CA ALA A 117 -9.01 -14.24 -3.00
C ALA A 117 -7.73 -14.94 -2.50
N ALA A 118 -6.85 -14.26 -1.77
CA ALA A 118 -5.58 -14.81 -1.30
C ALA A 118 -5.72 -15.70 -0.04
N LEU A 119 -6.61 -15.34 0.90
CA LEU A 119 -6.75 -16.02 2.19
C LEU A 119 -6.94 -17.53 2.11
N PRO A 120 -7.77 -18.11 1.22
CA PRO A 120 -7.90 -19.57 1.13
C PRO A 120 -6.58 -20.29 0.86
N HIS A 121 -5.69 -19.69 0.07
CA HIS A 121 -4.37 -20.24 -0.25
C HIS A 121 -3.40 -20.12 0.93
N MET A 122 -3.45 -19.03 1.67
CA MET A 122 -2.69 -18.85 2.90
C MET A 122 -3.16 -19.81 3.99
N TYR A 123 -4.46 -19.99 4.15
CA TYR A 123 -5.04 -20.94 5.12
C TYR A 123 -4.63 -22.40 4.85
N ALA A 124 -4.67 -22.81 3.57
CA ALA A 124 -4.22 -24.16 3.19
C ALA A 124 -2.75 -24.44 3.51
N LYS A 125 -1.91 -23.39 3.56
CA LYS A 125 -0.49 -23.47 3.93
C LYS A 125 -0.23 -23.30 5.43
N GLY A 126 -1.20 -22.83 6.21
CA GLY A 126 -1.02 -22.44 7.61
C GLY A 126 -0.03 -21.28 7.79
N TRP A 127 0.16 -20.46 6.74
CA TRP A 127 1.09 -19.33 6.76
C TRP A 127 0.68 -18.26 5.76
N GLY A 128 0.68 -17.02 6.17
CA GLY A 128 0.45 -15.86 5.31
C GLY A 128 0.82 -14.55 5.96
N ARG A 129 1.14 -13.57 5.13
CA ARG A 129 1.43 -12.19 5.55
C ARG A 129 0.69 -11.22 4.66
N ILE A 130 -0.20 -10.43 5.24
CA ILE A 130 -0.92 -9.37 4.54
C ILE A 130 -0.51 -8.03 5.13
N VAL A 131 0.00 -7.14 4.28
CA VAL A 131 0.38 -5.77 4.68
C VAL A 131 -0.42 -4.78 3.84
N ASN A 132 -1.22 -3.99 4.52
CA ASN A 132 -2.02 -2.92 3.92
C ASN A 132 -1.29 -1.59 4.09
N ILE A 133 -0.89 -0.94 3.00
CA ILE A 133 -0.31 0.40 3.05
C ILE A 133 -1.45 1.40 3.24
N ALA A 134 -1.67 1.74 4.51
CA ALA A 134 -2.64 2.75 4.92
C ALA A 134 -2.02 4.17 4.78
N SER A 135 -2.06 4.96 5.83
CA SER A 135 -1.48 6.31 5.95
C SER A 135 -1.70 6.81 7.38
N VAL A 136 -0.98 7.84 7.81
CA VAL A 136 -1.40 8.65 8.97
C VAL A 136 -2.84 9.15 8.83
N HIS A 137 -3.32 9.34 7.59
CA HIS A 137 -4.72 9.66 7.29
C HIS A 137 -5.70 8.49 7.45
N GLY A 138 -5.26 7.36 7.97
CA GLY A 138 -6.09 6.30 8.53
C GLY A 138 -6.28 6.43 10.04
N LEU A 139 -5.64 7.43 10.68
CA LEU A 139 -5.65 7.71 12.12
C LEU A 139 -6.14 9.13 12.43
N VAL A 140 -5.72 10.09 11.62
CA VAL A 140 -6.07 11.50 11.70
C VAL A 140 -6.54 12.00 10.35
N ALA A 141 -7.12 13.19 10.28
CA ALA A 141 -7.63 13.77 9.04
C ALA A 141 -6.85 15.01 8.62
N SER A 142 -6.98 15.35 7.34
CA SER A 142 -6.63 16.66 6.79
C SER A 142 -7.79 17.14 5.91
N PRO A 143 -8.03 18.45 5.82
CA PRO A 143 -9.06 19.00 4.95
C PRO A 143 -8.81 18.66 3.48
N TYR A 144 -9.85 18.68 2.67
CA TYR A 144 -9.84 18.48 1.23
C TYR A 144 -9.43 17.08 0.74
N LYS A 145 -9.37 16.07 1.64
CA LYS A 145 -8.98 14.69 1.33
C LYS A 145 -10.04 13.67 1.78
N SER A 146 -11.33 14.04 1.70
CA SER A 146 -12.42 13.22 2.26
C SER A 146 -12.42 11.77 1.80
N ALA A 147 -12.27 11.50 0.50
CA ALA A 147 -12.23 10.14 -0.05
C ALA A 147 -11.02 9.34 0.46
N TYR A 148 -9.85 9.97 0.48
CA TYR A 148 -8.61 9.33 0.93
C TYR A 148 -8.66 8.99 2.42
N VAL A 149 -9.08 9.95 3.24
CA VAL A 149 -9.24 9.77 4.70
C VAL A 149 -10.24 8.65 4.99
N ALA A 150 -11.41 8.67 4.35
CA ALA A 150 -12.43 7.64 4.52
C ALA A 150 -11.90 6.24 4.13
N ALA A 151 -11.24 6.12 2.96
CA ALA A 151 -10.68 4.85 2.51
C ALA A 151 -9.58 4.32 3.44
N LYS A 152 -8.68 5.20 3.92
CA LYS A 152 -7.56 4.78 4.78
C LYS A 152 -8.01 4.44 6.21
N HIS A 153 -9.01 5.13 6.77
CA HIS A 153 -9.66 4.72 8.03
C HIS A 153 -10.37 3.38 7.87
N GLY A 154 -11.12 3.20 6.78
CA GLY A 154 -11.77 1.93 6.45
C GLY A 154 -10.76 0.79 6.32
N LEU A 155 -9.60 1.03 5.69
CA LEU A 155 -8.54 0.04 5.52
C LEU A 155 -7.91 -0.38 6.85
N VAL A 156 -7.73 0.55 7.79
CA VAL A 156 -7.28 0.24 9.16
C VAL A 156 -8.32 -0.61 9.90
N GLY A 157 -9.60 -0.28 9.79
CA GLY A 157 -10.69 -1.07 10.36
C GLY A 157 -10.75 -2.48 9.74
N PHE A 158 -10.68 -2.57 8.42
CA PHE A 158 -10.62 -3.83 7.67
C PHE A 158 -9.43 -4.71 8.10
N THR A 159 -8.25 -4.11 8.25
CA THR A 159 -7.05 -4.80 8.74
C THR A 159 -7.30 -5.50 10.08
N LYS A 160 -7.91 -4.82 11.03
CA LYS A 160 -8.20 -5.36 12.37
C LYS A 160 -9.19 -6.52 12.32
N ALA A 161 -10.26 -6.38 11.54
CA ALA A 161 -11.27 -7.43 11.41
C ALA A 161 -10.66 -8.71 10.81
N VAL A 162 -9.96 -8.58 9.68
CA VAL A 162 -9.35 -9.74 9.01
C VAL A 162 -8.24 -10.38 9.86
N ALA A 163 -7.49 -9.59 10.62
CA ALA A 163 -6.47 -10.11 11.53
C ALA A 163 -7.07 -11.08 12.56
N LEU A 164 -8.22 -10.74 13.13
CA LEU A 164 -8.92 -11.59 14.11
C LEU A 164 -9.46 -12.88 13.45
N GLU A 165 -9.95 -12.79 12.22
CA GLU A 165 -10.50 -13.95 11.49
C GLU A 165 -9.39 -14.93 11.03
N ALA A 166 -8.17 -14.42 10.78
CA ALA A 166 -7.10 -15.16 10.14
C ALA A 166 -6.02 -15.70 11.10
N ALA A 167 -5.96 -15.18 12.33
CA ALA A 167 -4.89 -15.45 13.28
C ALA A 167 -4.70 -16.94 13.58
N GLU A 168 -5.76 -17.67 13.88
CA GLU A 168 -5.70 -19.11 14.20
C GLU A 168 -5.25 -19.98 13.02
N LYS A 169 -5.24 -19.40 11.81
CA LYS A 169 -4.81 -20.07 10.58
C LYS A 169 -3.40 -19.69 10.16
N GLY A 170 -2.62 -19.09 11.07
CA GLY A 170 -1.21 -18.74 10.85
C GLY A 170 -0.99 -17.53 9.93
N VAL A 171 -2.01 -16.70 9.71
CA VAL A 171 -1.92 -15.51 8.86
C VAL A 171 -1.91 -14.26 9.71
N THR A 172 -0.94 -13.36 9.48
CA THR A 172 -0.93 -12.03 10.08
C THR A 172 -1.38 -10.96 9.10
N VAL A 173 -2.12 -9.97 9.58
CA VAL A 173 -2.64 -8.86 8.78
C VAL A 173 -2.37 -7.55 9.50
N ASN A 174 -1.57 -6.67 8.89
CA ASN A 174 -1.15 -5.42 9.51
C ASN A 174 -1.32 -4.22 8.56
N ALA A 175 -1.58 -3.04 9.14
CA ALA A 175 -1.60 -1.77 8.43
C ALA A 175 -0.31 -1.00 8.71
N VAL A 176 0.37 -0.53 7.68
CA VAL A 176 1.47 0.44 7.78
C VAL A 176 0.92 1.82 7.46
N CYS A 177 1.19 2.79 8.34
CA CYS A 177 0.67 4.15 8.30
C CYS A 177 1.81 5.17 8.13
N PRO A 178 2.31 5.35 6.90
CA PRO A 178 3.34 6.36 6.66
C PRO A 178 2.75 7.76 6.63
N SER A 179 3.57 8.76 6.96
CA SER A 179 3.34 10.15 6.62
C SER A 179 3.73 10.42 5.16
N TYR A 180 4.18 11.63 4.83
CA TYR A 180 4.61 11.93 3.47
C TYR A 180 5.91 11.22 3.10
N VAL A 181 5.84 10.40 2.07
CA VAL A 181 6.94 9.63 1.49
C VAL A 181 7.29 10.22 0.13
N ARG A 182 8.57 10.42 -0.16
CA ARG A 182 9.06 10.95 -1.45
C ARG A 182 8.71 9.99 -2.58
N THR A 183 7.59 10.23 -3.22
CA THR A 183 7.03 9.42 -4.31
C THR A 183 6.49 10.33 -5.40
N PRO A 184 6.35 9.86 -6.64
CA PRO A 184 5.72 10.66 -7.71
C PRO A 184 4.31 11.17 -7.34
N LEU A 185 3.57 10.43 -6.51
CA LEU A 185 2.27 10.87 -5.99
C LEU A 185 2.39 12.10 -5.09
N VAL A 186 3.39 12.14 -4.20
CA VAL A 186 3.62 13.27 -3.30
C VAL A 186 4.22 14.45 -4.05
N GLU A 187 5.16 14.22 -4.97
CA GLU A 187 5.73 15.29 -5.81
C GLU A 187 4.64 16.03 -6.61
N LYS A 188 3.71 15.27 -7.22
CA LYS A 188 2.55 15.87 -7.87
C LYS A 188 1.70 16.70 -6.90
N GLN A 189 1.46 16.20 -5.68
CA GLN A 189 0.71 16.95 -4.67
C GLN A 189 1.40 18.26 -4.27
N ILE A 190 2.73 18.29 -4.20
CA ILE A 190 3.50 19.50 -3.90
C ILE A 190 3.23 20.56 -4.97
N ALA A 191 3.36 20.20 -6.25
CA ALA A 191 3.12 21.11 -7.36
C ALA A 191 1.66 21.61 -7.41
N ASP A 192 0.69 20.73 -7.17
CA ASP A 192 -0.73 21.10 -7.16
C ASP A 192 -1.05 22.06 -6.00
N GLN A 193 -0.54 21.80 -4.80
CA GLN A 193 -0.74 22.69 -3.65
C GLN A 193 -0.03 24.03 -3.80
N ALA A 194 1.16 24.06 -4.39
CA ALA A 194 1.88 25.31 -4.68
C ALA A 194 1.03 26.25 -5.54
N LYS A 195 0.37 25.69 -6.56
CA LYS A 195 -0.55 26.46 -7.43
C LYS A 195 -1.79 26.95 -6.68
N VAL A 196 -2.42 26.08 -5.89
CA VAL A 196 -3.66 26.40 -5.15
C VAL A 196 -3.40 27.47 -4.09
N HIS A 197 -2.29 27.41 -3.38
CA HIS A 197 -1.96 28.35 -2.30
C HIS A 197 -1.16 29.57 -2.78
N GLY A 198 -0.70 29.60 -4.03
CA GLY A 198 0.12 30.71 -4.55
C GLY A 198 1.47 30.86 -3.85
N ILE A 199 2.06 29.76 -3.38
CA ILE A 199 3.35 29.71 -2.68
C ILE A 199 4.35 28.79 -3.40
N SER A 200 5.62 28.84 -3.02
CA SER A 200 6.63 27.96 -3.61
C SER A 200 6.44 26.51 -3.17
N GLU A 201 6.93 25.55 -3.97
CA GLU A 201 6.95 24.14 -3.63
C GLU A 201 7.69 23.87 -2.31
N ASP A 202 8.80 24.56 -2.06
CA ASP A 202 9.53 24.47 -0.79
C ASP A 202 8.69 24.93 0.40
N ALA A 203 7.89 25.97 0.24
CA ALA A 203 6.98 26.45 1.27
C ALA A 203 5.85 25.43 1.53
N VAL A 204 5.32 24.78 0.48
CA VAL A 204 4.34 23.68 0.65
C VAL A 204 4.93 22.55 1.49
N VAL A 205 6.14 22.12 1.17
CA VAL A 205 6.81 21.04 1.91
C VAL A 205 7.04 21.46 3.36
N ARG A 206 7.64 22.63 3.60
CA ARG A 206 8.02 23.09 4.94
C ARG A 206 6.81 23.41 5.81
N ASP A 207 5.87 24.22 5.29
CA ASP A 207 4.85 24.89 6.10
C ASP A 207 3.51 24.15 6.11
N ILE A 208 3.28 23.25 5.14
CA ILE A 208 2.07 22.46 5.05
C ILE A 208 2.34 20.98 5.34
N MET A 209 3.23 20.34 4.56
CA MET A 209 3.41 18.90 4.67
C MET A 209 4.20 18.48 5.90
N LEU A 210 5.27 19.19 6.22
CA LEU A 210 6.15 18.86 7.35
C LEU A 210 5.82 19.62 8.63
N ALA A 211 4.85 20.55 8.59
CA ALA A 211 4.47 21.32 9.77
C ALA A 211 4.15 20.43 10.99
N PRO A 212 3.33 19.37 10.88
CA PRO A 212 3.02 18.49 12.00
C PRO A 212 4.14 17.49 12.34
N ALA A 213 5.05 17.17 11.44
CA ALA A 213 6.09 16.18 11.67
C ALA A 213 7.17 16.68 12.64
N ALA A 214 7.66 15.80 13.53
CA ALA A 214 8.78 16.11 14.41
C ALA A 214 10.12 16.10 13.64
N LEU A 215 10.34 15.06 12.83
CA LEU A 215 11.45 15.01 11.88
C LEU A 215 11.08 15.78 10.62
N LYS A 216 11.71 16.91 10.38
CA LYS A 216 11.39 17.85 9.29
C LYS A 216 11.92 17.39 7.93
N ARG A 217 11.54 16.17 7.52
CA ARG A 217 11.88 15.59 6.21
C ARG A 217 10.77 14.69 5.70
N LEU A 218 10.73 14.50 4.40
CA LEU A 218 9.95 13.41 3.81
C LEU A 218 10.62 12.07 4.15
N LEU A 219 9.81 11.04 4.28
CA LEU A 219 10.31 9.66 4.36
C LEU A 219 10.77 9.20 2.98
N GLU A 220 11.71 8.28 2.93
CA GLU A 220 12.08 7.62 1.69
C GLU A 220 11.25 6.33 1.50
N PRO A 221 10.92 5.93 0.26
CA PRO A 221 10.21 4.68 -0.01
C PRO A 221 10.87 3.44 0.60
N SER A 222 12.21 3.43 0.67
CA SER A 222 12.99 2.35 1.27
C SER A 222 12.76 2.19 2.77
N GLU A 223 12.47 3.27 3.50
CA GLU A 223 12.18 3.20 4.94
C GLU A 223 10.87 2.44 5.18
N VAL A 224 9.86 2.71 4.35
CA VAL A 224 8.57 2.00 4.41
C VAL A 224 8.73 0.54 3.95
N ALA A 225 9.48 0.31 2.87
CA ALA A 225 9.74 -1.04 2.35
C ALA A 225 10.46 -1.92 3.37
N ALA A 226 11.48 -1.39 4.07
CA ALA A 226 12.17 -2.12 5.14
C ALA A 226 11.21 -2.55 6.26
N TYR A 227 10.27 -1.71 6.61
CA TYR A 227 9.26 -2.02 7.62
C TYR A 227 8.25 -3.07 7.12
N VAL A 228 7.78 -2.95 5.88
CA VAL A 228 6.94 -3.98 5.25
C VAL A 228 7.66 -5.33 5.21
N ARG A 229 8.92 -5.34 4.82
CA ARG A 229 9.76 -6.53 4.82
C ARG A 229 9.84 -7.19 6.19
N PHE A 230 10.04 -6.40 7.25
CA PHE A 230 10.01 -6.92 8.63
C PHE A 230 8.67 -7.56 8.96
N LEU A 231 7.55 -6.91 8.66
CA LEU A 231 6.20 -7.45 8.91
C LEU A 231 5.90 -8.73 8.12
N CYS A 232 6.58 -8.95 6.99
CA CYS A 232 6.47 -10.18 6.21
C CYS A 232 7.38 -11.31 6.72
N SER A 233 8.26 -11.05 7.67
CA SER A 233 9.20 -12.04 8.20
C SER A 233 8.59 -12.91 9.30
N ASP A 234 9.33 -13.93 9.74
CA ASP A 234 8.93 -14.81 10.84
C ASP A 234 9.15 -14.14 12.20
N GLU A 235 10.08 -13.18 12.29
CA GLU A 235 10.33 -12.36 13.48
C GLU A 235 9.12 -11.49 13.86
N ALA A 236 8.24 -11.17 12.89
CA ALA A 236 7.01 -10.42 13.10
C ALA A 236 5.77 -11.32 13.33
N SER A 237 5.95 -12.63 13.56
CA SER A 237 4.84 -13.59 13.69
C SER A 237 3.85 -13.28 14.82
N GLY A 238 4.28 -12.57 15.85
CA GLY A 238 3.43 -12.09 16.95
C GLY A 238 2.71 -10.75 16.68
N ILE A 239 2.90 -10.14 15.49
CA ILE A 239 2.32 -8.85 15.15
C ILE A 239 1.16 -9.07 14.18
N THR A 240 -0.08 -8.90 14.64
CA THR A 240 -1.28 -8.96 13.80
C THR A 240 -2.35 -7.98 14.28
N GLY A 241 -3.15 -7.44 13.37
CA GLY A 241 -4.17 -6.41 13.66
C GLY A 241 -3.58 -5.04 14.05
N ALA A 242 -2.27 -4.91 13.96
CA ALA A 242 -1.58 -3.71 14.39
C ALA A 242 -1.64 -2.59 13.34
N THR A 243 -1.68 -1.35 13.86
CA THR A 243 -1.56 -0.13 13.07
C THR A 243 -0.16 0.44 13.30
N GLN A 244 0.72 0.17 12.37
CA GLN A 244 2.15 0.46 12.46
C GLN A 244 2.47 1.83 11.89
N VAL A 245 2.82 2.76 12.76
CA VAL A 245 3.09 4.14 12.39
C VAL A 245 4.55 4.32 11.98
N ILE A 246 4.76 4.93 10.83
CA ILE A 246 6.06 5.42 10.35
C ILE A 246 5.84 6.83 9.79
N ASP A 247 5.85 7.84 10.65
CA ASP A 247 5.28 9.14 10.34
C ASP A 247 6.16 10.35 10.70
N ALA A 248 7.42 10.11 11.01
CA ALA A 248 8.33 11.16 11.44
C ALA A 248 7.84 11.94 12.69
N GLY A 249 7.03 11.28 13.55
CA GLY A 249 6.48 11.88 14.78
C GLY A 249 5.27 12.78 14.55
N TRP A 250 4.60 12.67 13.41
CA TRP A 250 3.41 13.48 13.10
C TRP A 250 2.27 13.25 14.12
N THR A 251 1.96 12.00 14.44
CA THR A 251 0.83 11.63 15.33
C THR A 251 1.23 11.52 16.80
N ALA A 252 2.44 11.90 17.18
CA ALA A 252 2.94 11.82 18.56
C ALA A 252 2.42 12.96 19.48
N ARG A 253 1.38 13.71 19.05
CA ARG A 253 0.81 14.86 19.75
C ARG A 253 -0.61 14.54 20.22
#